data_89a5de6a414bf7bf3e62e094bbcfdf2d
#
_entry.id   89a5de6a414bf7bf3e62e094bbcfdf2d
#
_cell.length_a   1.000
_cell.length_b   1.000
_cell.length_c   1.000
_cell.angle_alpha   90.00
_cell.angle_beta   90.00
_cell.angle_gamma   90.00
#
_symmetry.space_group_name_H-M   'P 1'
#
loop_
_entity.id
_entity.type
_entity.pdbx_description
1 polymer ?
#
loop_
_entity_poly.entity_id
_entity_poly.type
_entity_poly.pdbx_seq_one_letter_code
_entity_poly.pdbx_strand_id
1 'polypeptide(L)'
;MSSKHFIGVDLGGTKILAGVFDSNLKCLVSDKNKTKAVLGYSGVKERIVETIKGSLHLAGIKISSVKGVGIGAPGTISKDGEKVLFAPNLDWRDVPLKADIEAELGCPVWLGNDCSVATV
;
A
#
# COMPACT_ATOMS: atom_id res chain seq x y z
N MET A 1 -22.14 13.09 -7.49
CA MET A 1 -21.68 11.72 -7.75
C MET A 1 -20.27 11.53 -7.26
N SER A 2 -20.07 10.50 -6.47
CA SER A 2 -18.73 10.22 -5.98
C SER A 2 -17.92 9.51 -7.06
N SER A 3 -16.76 10.04 -7.35
CA SER A 3 -15.79 9.36 -8.20
C SER A 3 -15.21 8.18 -7.43
N LYS A 4 -14.87 7.12 -8.14
CA LYS A 4 -14.21 5.96 -7.55
C LYS A 4 -12.72 6.08 -7.79
N HIS A 5 -11.96 5.91 -6.73
CA HIS A 5 -10.51 5.98 -6.80
C HIS A 5 -9.88 4.73 -6.19
N PHE A 6 -8.69 4.41 -6.64
CA PHE A 6 -7.92 3.27 -6.16
C PHE A 6 -6.52 3.74 -5.83
N ILE A 7 -5.88 3.04 -4.89
CA ILE A 7 -4.51 3.34 -4.52
C ILE A 7 -3.66 2.11 -4.81
N GLY A 8 -2.53 2.33 -5.46
CA GLY A 8 -1.52 1.30 -5.66
C GLY A 8 -0.29 1.66 -4.86
N VAL A 9 0.25 0.70 -4.13
CA VAL A 9 1.47 0.89 -3.34
C VAL A 9 2.49 -0.15 -3.74
N ASP A 10 3.71 0.30 -4.03
CA ASP A 10 4.85 -0.56 -4.25
C ASP A 10 5.76 -0.43 -3.05
N LEU A 11 5.80 -1.47 -2.22
CA LEU A 11 6.59 -1.49 -1.00
C LEU A 11 7.94 -2.15 -1.29
N GLY A 12 8.97 -1.35 -1.33
CA GLY A 12 10.34 -1.85 -1.49
C GLY A 12 11.12 -1.82 -0.19
N GLY A 13 12.28 -2.42 -0.20
CA GLY A 13 13.16 -2.43 0.97
C GLY A 13 13.72 -1.05 1.31
N THR A 14 13.81 -0.15 0.34
CA THR A 14 14.38 1.19 0.54
C THR A 14 13.37 2.31 0.34
N LYS A 15 12.38 2.13 -0.52
CA LYS A 15 11.41 3.18 -0.79
C LYS A 15 10.01 2.62 -0.94
N ILE A 16 9.03 3.46 -0.66
CA ILE A 16 7.61 3.19 -0.82
C ILE A 16 7.10 4.12 -1.89
N LEU A 17 6.40 3.58 -2.89
CA LEU A 17 5.74 4.37 -3.93
C LEU A 17 4.24 4.19 -3.78
N ALA A 18 3.49 5.28 -3.82
CA ALA A 18 2.04 5.22 -3.79
C ALA A 18 1.49 6.04 -4.95
N GLY A 19 0.45 5.53 -5.60
CA GLY A 19 -0.23 6.24 -6.66
C GLY A 19 -1.72 6.23 -6.44
N VAL A 20 -2.37 7.33 -6.83
CA VAL A 20 -3.83 7.45 -6.82
C VAL A 20 -4.32 7.32 -8.25
N PHE A 21 -5.26 6.41 -8.47
CA PHE A 21 -5.78 6.09 -9.79
C PHE A 21 -7.28 6.35 -9.86
N ASP A 22 -7.76 6.80 -11.00
CA ASP A 22 -9.19 6.94 -11.22
C ASP A 22 -9.81 5.60 -11.65
N SER A 23 -11.12 5.60 -11.91
CA SER A 23 -11.84 4.38 -12.31
C SER A 23 -11.38 3.82 -13.65
N ASN A 24 -10.68 4.60 -14.45
CA ASN A 24 -10.08 4.14 -15.71
C ASN A 24 -8.64 3.69 -15.53
N LEU A 25 -8.19 3.58 -14.29
CA LEU A 25 -6.83 3.18 -13.91
C LEU A 25 -5.75 4.17 -14.40
N LYS A 26 -6.15 5.41 -14.61
CA LYS A 26 -5.20 6.46 -14.92
C LYS A 26 -4.57 6.98 -13.63
N CYS A 27 -3.26 7.06 -13.60
CA CYS A 27 -2.54 7.58 -12.44
C CYS A 27 -2.67 9.10 -12.39
N LEU A 28 -3.35 9.58 -11.34
CA LEU A 28 -3.58 11.01 -11.15
C LEU A 28 -2.42 11.67 -10.42
N VAL A 29 -1.89 11.00 -9.41
CA VAL A 29 -0.81 11.51 -8.57
C VAL A 29 0.01 10.31 -8.10
N SER A 30 1.31 10.49 -7.99
CA SER A 30 2.16 9.52 -7.31
C SER A 30 3.03 10.24 -6.30
N ASP A 31 3.37 9.54 -5.23
CA ASP A 31 4.24 10.04 -4.16
C ASP A 31 5.16 8.92 -3.72
N LYS A 32 6.29 9.31 -3.17
CA LYS A 32 7.28 8.34 -2.69
C LYS A 32 7.80 8.75 -1.32
N ASN A 33 8.25 7.77 -0.57
CA ASN A 33 8.81 7.99 0.75
C ASN A 33 9.87 6.92 1.00
N LYS A 34 10.78 7.18 1.93
CA LYS A 34 11.75 6.17 2.33
C LYS A 34 11.07 5.14 3.20
N THR A 35 11.37 3.87 2.96
CA THR A 35 10.82 2.76 3.74
C THR A 35 11.34 2.80 5.18
N LYS A 36 12.64 3.02 5.35
CA LYS A 36 13.32 2.99 6.65
C LYS A 36 13.04 1.69 7.40
N ALA A 37 13.46 0.59 6.78
CA ALA A 37 13.25 -0.76 7.32
C ALA A 37 13.75 -0.92 8.75
N VAL A 38 14.73 -0.13 9.15
CA VAL A 38 15.30 -0.14 10.51
C VAL A 38 14.25 0.20 11.57
N LEU A 39 13.16 0.86 11.20
CA LEU A 39 12.10 1.21 12.14
C LEU A 39 11.24 0.01 12.54
N GLY A 40 11.41 -1.14 11.90
CA GLY A 40 10.60 -2.31 12.16
C GLY A 40 9.23 -2.24 11.49
N TYR A 41 8.43 -3.27 11.71
CA TYR A 41 7.12 -3.39 11.07
C TYR A 41 6.21 -2.19 11.37
N SER A 42 6.07 -1.82 12.64
CA SER A 42 5.17 -0.72 13.03
C SER A 42 5.56 0.60 12.37
N GLY A 43 6.85 0.91 12.35
CA GLY A 43 7.33 2.14 11.74
C GLY A 43 7.15 2.16 10.23
N VAL A 44 7.43 1.04 9.56
CA VAL A 44 7.24 0.93 8.12
C VAL A 44 5.74 1.00 7.78
N LYS A 45 4.90 0.34 8.56
CA LYS A 45 3.44 0.40 8.37
C LYS A 45 2.95 1.85 8.44
N GLU A 46 3.41 2.61 9.42
CA GLU A 46 3.03 4.02 9.54
C GLU A 46 3.49 4.83 8.32
N ARG A 47 4.68 4.55 7.81
CA ARG A 47 5.16 5.25 6.62
C ARG A 47 4.34 4.91 5.39
N ILE A 48 3.85 3.67 5.27
CA ILE A 48 2.93 3.29 4.20
C ILE A 48 1.65 4.14 4.30
N VAL A 49 1.06 4.21 5.48
CA VAL A 49 -0.16 4.99 5.71
C VAL A 49 0.07 6.47 5.40
N GLU A 50 1.18 7.03 5.87
CA GLU A 50 1.52 8.42 5.59
C GLU A 50 1.69 8.70 4.10
N THR A 51 2.33 7.77 3.39
CA THR A 51 2.55 7.93 1.95
C THR A 51 1.21 7.89 1.20
N ILE A 52 0.30 7.01 1.61
CA ILE A 52 -1.04 6.94 1.03
C ILE A 52 -1.80 8.24 1.31
N LYS A 53 -1.80 8.69 2.55
CA LYS A 53 -2.50 9.93 2.91
C LYS A 53 -1.92 11.14 2.20
N GLY A 54 -0.59 11.18 2.07
CA GLY A 54 0.09 12.23 1.34
C GLY A 54 -0.31 12.28 -0.13
N SER A 55 -0.38 11.12 -0.78
CA SER A 55 -0.78 11.06 -2.19
C SER A 55 -2.24 11.47 -2.36
N LEU A 56 -3.13 11.11 -1.44
CA LEU A 56 -4.52 11.56 -1.47
C LEU A 56 -4.62 13.08 -1.32
N HIS A 57 -3.83 13.64 -0.42
CA HIS A 57 -3.78 15.07 -0.21
C HIS A 57 -3.33 15.80 -1.48
N LEU A 58 -2.27 15.31 -2.11
CA LEU A 58 -1.77 15.88 -3.37
C LEU A 58 -2.82 15.82 -4.49
N ALA A 59 -3.61 14.76 -4.51
CA ALA A 59 -4.66 14.59 -5.51
C ALA A 59 -5.94 15.38 -5.19
N GLY A 60 -6.06 15.90 -3.97
CA GLY A 60 -7.27 16.56 -3.52
C GLY A 60 -8.44 15.60 -3.35
N ILE A 61 -8.15 14.34 -2.98
CA ILE A 61 -9.14 13.26 -2.90
C ILE A 61 -9.26 12.81 -1.46
N LYS A 62 -10.51 12.56 -1.02
CA LYS A 62 -10.79 12.06 0.32
C LYS A 62 -10.73 10.54 0.34
N ILE A 63 -10.32 9.98 1.46
CA ILE A 63 -10.27 8.52 1.64
C ILE A 63 -11.64 7.88 1.43
N SER A 64 -12.72 8.60 1.68
CA SER A 64 -14.06 8.08 1.49
C SER A 64 -14.38 7.72 0.04
N SER A 65 -13.66 8.28 -0.93
CA SER A 65 -13.84 7.93 -2.35
C SER A 65 -12.95 6.77 -2.79
N VAL A 66 -12.06 6.30 -1.93
CA VAL A 66 -11.14 5.20 -2.26
C VAL A 66 -11.88 3.88 -2.08
N LYS A 67 -11.92 3.09 -3.15
CA LYS A 67 -12.61 1.79 -3.16
C LYS A 67 -11.70 0.64 -2.76
N GLY A 68 -10.39 0.84 -2.83
CA GLY A 68 -9.45 -0.17 -2.41
C GLY A 68 -8.02 0.25 -2.59
N VAL A 69 -7.14 -0.48 -1.91
CA VAL A 69 -5.69 -0.28 -1.93
C VAL A 69 -5.04 -1.60 -2.30
N GLY A 70 -4.24 -1.58 -3.37
CA GLY A 70 -3.41 -2.73 -3.72
C GLY A 70 -1.99 -2.47 -3.29
N ILE A 71 -1.39 -3.40 -2.56
CA ILE A 71 -0.02 -3.28 -2.07
C ILE A 71 0.83 -4.41 -2.65
N GLY A 72 1.83 -4.03 -3.44
CA GLY A 72 2.86 -4.96 -3.87
C GLY A 72 3.95 -5.01 -2.82
N ALA A 73 4.11 -6.16 -2.17
CA ALA A 73 5.08 -6.33 -1.11
C ALA A 73 6.18 -7.31 -1.53
N PRO A 74 7.41 -7.10 -1.04
CA PRO A 74 8.47 -8.06 -1.33
C PRO A 74 8.28 -9.32 -0.49
N GLY A 75 8.85 -10.42 -0.96
CA GLY A 75 8.86 -11.67 -0.20
C GLY A 75 7.66 -12.54 -0.46
N THR A 76 7.30 -13.33 0.53
CA THR A 76 6.26 -14.36 0.41
C THR A 76 4.95 -13.88 1.03
N ILE A 77 3.88 -13.97 0.26
CA ILE A 77 2.53 -13.62 0.72
C ILE A 77 1.80 -14.92 1.08
N SER A 78 0.99 -14.89 2.12
CA SER A 78 0.17 -16.05 2.50
C SER A 78 -0.85 -16.38 1.41
N LYS A 79 -1.32 -17.64 1.39
CA LYS A 79 -2.27 -18.09 0.36
C LYS A 79 -3.57 -17.30 0.37
N ASP A 80 -4.02 -16.88 1.55
CA ASP A 80 -5.23 -16.09 1.69
C ASP A 80 -5.00 -14.59 1.39
N GLY A 81 -3.76 -14.19 1.11
CA GLY A 81 -3.45 -12.81 0.77
C GLY A 81 -3.50 -11.84 1.94
N GLU A 82 -3.53 -12.33 3.17
CA GLU A 82 -3.70 -11.47 4.34
C GLU A 82 -2.39 -11.08 5.02
N LYS A 83 -1.37 -11.90 4.89
CA LYS A 83 -0.11 -11.70 5.61
C LYS A 83 1.08 -11.71 4.70
N VAL A 84 2.11 -10.96 5.08
CA VAL A 84 3.45 -11.12 4.53
C VAL A 84 4.16 -12.14 5.43
N LEU A 85 4.38 -13.33 4.92
CA LEU A 85 4.97 -14.42 5.70
C LEU A 85 6.44 -14.19 5.98
N PHE A 86 7.17 -13.71 4.98
CA PHE A 86 8.60 -13.50 5.10
C PHE A 86 9.07 -12.46 4.08
N ALA A 87 9.70 -11.42 4.58
CA ALA A 87 10.32 -10.38 3.75
C ALA A 87 11.67 -10.02 4.35
N PRO A 88 12.75 -10.69 3.93
CA PRO A 88 14.06 -10.51 4.56
C PRO A 88 14.60 -9.09 4.48
N ASN A 89 14.31 -8.37 3.39
CA ASN A 89 14.78 -6.99 3.22
C ASN A 89 14.15 -6.03 4.25
N LEU A 90 13.02 -6.42 4.83
CA LEU A 90 12.32 -5.63 5.83
C LEU A 90 12.41 -6.26 7.22
N ASP A 91 13.03 -7.43 7.32
CA ASP A 91 13.08 -8.23 8.54
C ASP A 91 11.67 -8.54 9.07
N TRP A 92 10.75 -8.83 8.16
CA TRP A 92 9.36 -9.12 8.49
C TRP A 92 9.13 -10.63 8.50
N ARG A 93 8.36 -11.08 9.48
CA ARG A 93 7.91 -12.46 9.58
C ARG A 93 6.47 -12.48 10.04
N ASP A 94 5.60 -13.12 9.25
CA ASP A 94 4.21 -13.38 9.61
C ASP A 94 3.47 -12.12 10.08
N VAL A 95 3.57 -11.03 9.32
CA VAL A 95 2.96 -9.76 9.68
C VAL A 95 1.60 -9.58 9.00
N PRO A 96 0.56 -9.17 9.74
CA PRO A 96 -0.81 -9.03 9.20
C PRO A 96 -1.00 -7.68 8.51
N LEU A 97 -0.25 -7.44 7.45
CA LEU A 97 -0.22 -6.13 6.79
C LEU A 97 -1.59 -5.73 6.26
N LYS A 98 -2.32 -6.66 5.63
CA LYS A 98 -3.64 -6.37 5.07
C LYS A 98 -4.59 -5.84 6.15
N ALA A 99 -4.75 -6.58 7.24
CA ALA A 99 -5.66 -6.20 8.31
C ALA A 99 -5.27 -4.88 8.96
N ASP A 100 -3.98 -4.67 9.18
CA ASP A 100 -3.49 -3.47 9.84
C ASP A 100 -3.72 -2.23 8.98
N ILE A 101 -3.48 -2.31 7.68
CA ILE A 101 -3.72 -1.18 6.78
C ILE A 101 -5.23 -0.94 6.61
N GLU A 102 -6.02 -2.00 6.52
CA GLU A 102 -7.49 -1.85 6.47
C GLU A 102 -8.03 -1.15 7.71
N ALA A 103 -7.50 -1.49 8.88
CA ALA A 103 -7.91 -0.84 10.13
C ALA A 103 -7.57 0.65 10.15
N GLU A 104 -6.43 1.01 9.57
CA GLU A 104 -5.99 2.41 9.55
C GLU A 104 -6.75 3.25 8.53
N LEU A 105 -7.09 2.68 7.39
CA LEU A 105 -7.68 3.43 6.28
C LEU A 105 -9.18 3.26 6.15
N GLY A 106 -9.73 2.16 6.65
CA GLY A 106 -11.15 1.89 6.57
C GLY A 106 -11.63 1.49 5.18
N CYS A 107 -10.74 0.98 4.32
CA CYS A 107 -11.10 0.51 2.99
C CYS A 107 -10.42 -0.82 2.70
N PRO A 108 -10.94 -1.61 1.73
CA PRO A 108 -10.36 -2.92 1.41
C PRO A 108 -8.91 -2.80 0.93
N VAL A 109 -8.09 -3.77 1.33
CA VAL A 109 -6.69 -3.84 0.94
C VAL A 109 -6.41 -5.22 0.34
N TRP A 110 -5.63 -5.25 -0.72
CA TRP A 110 -5.16 -6.50 -1.33
C TRP A 110 -3.65 -6.51 -1.32
N LEU A 111 -3.07 -7.66 -0.94
CA LEU A 111 -1.63 -7.86 -0.98
C LEU A 111 -1.28 -8.74 -2.17
N GLY A 112 -0.15 -8.44 -2.79
CA GLY A 112 0.41 -9.26 -3.85
C GLY A 112 1.91 -9.08 -3.90
N ASN A 113 2.58 -9.88 -4.72
CA ASN A 113 3.99 -9.66 -5.02
C ASN A 113 4.12 -8.41 -5.89
N ASP A 114 5.30 -7.81 -5.88
CA ASP A 114 5.55 -6.60 -6.65
C ASP A 114 5.07 -6.72 -8.10
N CYS A 115 5.37 -7.85 -8.74
CA CYS A 115 4.99 -8.06 -10.13
C CYS A 115 3.48 -8.16 -10.32
N SER A 116 2.77 -8.75 -9.35
CA SER A 116 1.31 -8.92 -9.45
C SER A 116 0.60 -7.58 -9.43
N VAL A 117 1.07 -6.64 -8.62
CA VAL A 117 0.47 -5.31 -8.52
C VAL A 117 0.77 -4.49 -9.76
N ALA A 118 1.96 -4.63 -10.30
CA ALA A 118 2.37 -3.87 -11.49
C ALA A 118 1.57 -4.25 -12.75
N THR A 119 0.99 -5.44 -12.78
CA THR A 119 0.23 -5.91 -13.94
C THR A 119 -1.27 -5.64 -13.84
N VAL A 120 -1.73 -5.14 -12.74
CA VAL A 120 -3.17 -4.87 -12.53
C VAL A 120 -3.67 -3.53 -13.14
#